data_3456efa61de71528283149ca51d824ab
#
_entry.id   3456efa61de71528283149ca51d824ab
#
_cell.length_a   1.000
_cell.length_b   1.000
_cell.length_c   1.000
_cell.angle_alpha   90.00
_cell.angle_beta   90.00
_cell.angle_gamma   90.00
#
_symmetry.space_group_name_H-M   'P 1'
#
loop_
_entity.id
_entity.type
_entity.pdbx_description
1 polymer ?
#
loop_
_entity_poly.entity_id
_entity_poly.type
_entity_poly.pdbx_seq_one_letter_code
_entity_poly.pdbx_strand_id
1 'polypeptide(L)'
;MSFTNFIKRPVLSTVVSIFFVLLGIIGLVSLPIEQYPNIAPPTISVSTTYQGADAQTVLNSVIAPLEESINGVENMTYMTSSASNSGYASITVYFKQGSDPDMAAVNVQNRVSQAQSLLPAEVTRVGVTVTKRQSSNVMMFALTTDDGRYDDQFVTNYALINVIPQLKRINGVGDVQSPSTRNYSMRIWLKPEKMKEFGLVPSDVSQALAEQNIEAAPGSFGESSDMQYEYTLRYKGRLKTPMEYENILIKSNTSGQTLRLGEVAKIELGGLQYNVNLLNDGQPAVMGMVQQIAGSNATQIASDVKKTLDELEKSYPPGLKNVILMDVTEFLFASIEEVIFTLIITLVLVFIVVYIFLQDFRSTLIPMIAVPVALVGTFLFLWIFGFSINLLTLSALLLAIAIVVDDAIVVVEAVHAKLDQGYKSALTASIDAMNEISSAIISITLVMSAVFVPVSFIGGTSGYFYREFGVTMAVSIVISAINALTLSPALCAVLLKPHEEGHEKKMSFVDRFHAGFNYQFEKITNKY
;
A
#
# COMPACT_ATOMS: atom_id res chain seq x y z
N MET A 1 30.63 30.28 -10.17
CA MET A 1 30.36 31.10 -8.96
C MET A 1 31.46 30.76 -7.97
N SER A 2 32.15 31.76 -7.44
CA SER A 2 33.17 31.50 -6.42
C SER A 2 32.49 31.19 -5.09
N PHE A 3 32.79 30.05 -4.48
CA PHE A 3 32.28 29.67 -3.15
C PHE A 3 32.58 30.71 -2.08
N THR A 4 33.60 31.51 -2.32
CA THR A 4 34.00 32.67 -1.49
C THR A 4 32.86 33.67 -1.25
N ASN A 5 31.89 33.79 -2.18
CA ASN A 5 30.76 34.71 -2.00
C ASN A 5 29.78 34.21 -0.91
N PHE A 6 29.62 32.90 -0.74
CA PHE A 6 28.80 32.34 0.30
C PHE A 6 29.42 32.53 1.70
N ILE A 7 30.75 32.44 1.80
CA ILE A 7 31.46 32.66 3.06
C ILE A 7 31.42 34.11 3.46
N LYS A 8 31.57 35.05 2.49
CA LYS A 8 31.49 36.50 2.74
C LYS A 8 30.07 36.99 3.05
N ARG A 9 29.06 36.22 2.68
CA ARG A 9 27.64 36.53 2.91
C ARG A 9 26.93 35.38 3.61
N PRO A 10 27.19 35.13 4.91
CA PRO A 10 26.66 33.99 5.64
C PRO A 10 25.12 33.96 5.66
N VAL A 11 24.46 35.11 5.59
CA VAL A 11 23.00 35.20 5.47
C VAL A 11 22.51 34.52 4.19
N LEU A 12 23.21 34.66 3.06
CA LEU A 12 22.84 34.01 1.81
C LEU A 12 22.90 32.49 1.93
N SER A 13 23.98 31.96 2.53
CA SER A 13 24.12 30.51 2.78
C SER A 13 23.03 29.96 3.67
N THR A 14 22.72 30.68 4.75
CA THR A 14 21.65 30.28 5.68
C THR A 14 20.27 30.31 5.00
N VAL A 15 19.98 31.34 4.18
CA VAL A 15 18.70 31.42 3.45
C VAL A 15 18.55 30.25 2.46
N VAL A 16 19.60 29.89 1.73
CA VAL A 16 19.58 28.72 0.82
C VAL A 16 19.29 27.44 1.61
N SER A 17 19.95 27.24 2.75
CA SER A 17 19.73 26.06 3.58
C SER A 17 18.32 26.03 4.19
N ILE A 18 17.81 27.17 4.67
CA ILE A 18 16.42 27.28 5.14
C ILE A 18 15.44 26.96 4.02
N PHE A 19 15.71 27.39 2.79
CA PHE A 19 14.88 27.09 1.63
C PHE A 19 14.80 25.58 1.35
N PHE A 20 15.95 24.87 1.40
CA PHE A 20 15.96 23.41 1.29
C PHE A 20 15.17 22.73 2.41
N VAL A 21 15.30 23.23 3.64
CA VAL A 21 14.54 22.69 4.79
C VAL A 21 13.03 22.92 4.62
N LEU A 22 12.61 24.13 4.25
CA LEU A 22 11.18 24.43 4.06
C LEU A 22 10.57 23.59 2.94
N LEU A 23 11.24 23.47 1.80
CA LEU A 23 10.77 22.63 0.69
C LEU A 23 10.82 21.14 1.06
N GLY A 24 11.83 20.73 1.83
CA GLY A 24 11.94 19.36 2.35
C GLY A 24 10.80 19.00 3.31
N ILE A 25 10.38 19.93 4.17
CA ILE A 25 9.22 19.74 5.06
C ILE A 25 7.93 19.62 4.24
N ILE A 26 7.76 20.44 3.20
CA ILE A 26 6.60 20.30 2.28
C ILE A 26 6.62 18.92 1.62
N GLY A 27 7.77 18.47 1.13
CA GLY A 27 7.95 17.14 0.58
C GLY A 27 7.59 16.05 1.61
N LEU A 28 8.13 16.14 2.83
CA LEU A 28 7.88 15.18 3.92
C LEU A 28 6.39 15.01 4.23
N VAL A 29 5.64 16.12 4.29
CA VAL A 29 4.19 16.08 4.60
C VAL A 29 3.37 15.57 3.41
N SER A 30 3.87 15.76 2.18
CA SER A 30 3.14 15.41 0.94
C SER A 30 3.41 13.98 0.47
N LEU A 31 4.47 13.33 0.97
CA LEU A 31 4.85 11.99 0.57
C LEU A 31 3.89 10.92 1.13
N PRO A 32 3.48 9.92 0.34
CA PRO A 32 2.76 8.77 0.86
C PRO A 32 3.68 7.95 1.77
N ILE A 33 3.08 7.36 2.82
CA ILE A 33 3.76 6.48 3.74
C ILE A 33 3.34 5.04 3.42
N GLU A 34 4.31 4.20 3.09
CA GLU A 34 4.12 2.82 2.69
C GLU A 34 5.14 1.93 3.42
N GLN A 35 4.87 0.63 3.55
CA GLN A 35 5.83 -0.30 4.15
C GLN A 35 7.03 -0.54 3.23
N TYR A 36 6.75 -0.78 1.96
CA TYR A 36 7.72 -1.00 0.89
C TYR A 36 7.35 -0.18 -0.33
N PRO A 37 8.28 0.11 -1.22
CA PRO A 37 7.99 0.72 -2.52
C PRO A 37 6.89 -0.07 -3.25
N ASN A 38 6.08 0.61 -4.03
CA ASN A 38 5.06 -0.06 -4.85
C ASN A 38 5.73 -0.84 -6.00
N ILE A 39 6.15 -2.07 -5.71
CA ILE A 39 6.90 -2.96 -6.61
C ILE A 39 6.03 -4.02 -7.28
N ALA A 40 4.77 -4.15 -6.86
CA ALA A 40 3.90 -5.16 -7.42
C ALA A 40 3.57 -4.81 -8.88
N PRO A 41 3.91 -5.69 -9.84
CA PRO A 41 3.48 -5.47 -11.21
C PRO A 41 1.94 -5.46 -11.25
N PRO A 42 1.33 -4.65 -12.12
CA PRO A 42 -0.11 -4.68 -12.28
C PRO A 42 -0.59 -6.09 -12.58
N THR A 43 -1.62 -6.53 -11.87
CA THR A 43 -2.22 -7.84 -12.07
C THR A 43 -3.72 -7.71 -12.31
N ILE A 44 -4.21 -8.48 -13.27
CA ILE A 44 -5.63 -8.56 -13.60
C ILE A 44 -6.11 -9.96 -13.25
N SER A 45 -7.18 -10.03 -12.46
CA SER A 45 -7.83 -11.27 -12.09
C SER A 45 -9.08 -11.48 -12.96
N VAL A 46 -9.15 -12.65 -13.58
CA VAL A 46 -10.31 -13.12 -14.33
C VAL A 46 -10.90 -14.28 -13.55
N SER A 47 -12.16 -14.22 -13.18
CA SER A 47 -12.80 -15.25 -12.38
C SER A 47 -14.22 -15.55 -12.84
N THR A 48 -14.61 -16.81 -12.69
CA THR A 48 -15.98 -17.28 -12.94
C THR A 48 -16.24 -18.57 -12.14
N THR A 49 -17.47 -19.04 -12.18
CA THR A 49 -17.86 -20.30 -11.54
C THR A 49 -18.66 -21.15 -12.52
N TYR A 50 -18.21 -22.38 -12.72
CA TYR A 50 -18.95 -23.42 -13.42
C TYR A 50 -19.60 -24.34 -12.38
N GLN A 51 -20.80 -24.01 -11.98
CA GLN A 51 -21.49 -24.68 -10.88
C GLN A 51 -21.73 -26.16 -11.19
N GLY A 52 -21.31 -27.04 -10.27
CA GLY A 52 -21.44 -28.48 -10.41
C GLY A 52 -20.33 -29.17 -11.18
N ALA A 53 -19.37 -28.43 -11.75
CA ALA A 53 -18.22 -29.02 -12.42
C ALA A 53 -17.07 -29.31 -11.45
N ASP A 54 -16.32 -30.38 -11.72
CA ASP A 54 -15.06 -30.67 -11.05
C ASP A 54 -13.91 -29.84 -11.62
N ALA A 55 -12.75 -29.84 -10.95
CA ALA A 55 -11.59 -29.06 -11.34
C ALA A 55 -11.08 -29.38 -12.76
N GLN A 56 -11.15 -30.66 -13.19
CA GLN A 56 -10.70 -31.06 -14.52
C GLN A 56 -11.63 -30.56 -15.62
N THR A 57 -12.93 -30.61 -15.38
CA THR A 57 -13.94 -30.03 -16.29
C THR A 57 -13.79 -28.51 -16.39
N VAL A 58 -13.59 -27.83 -15.24
CA VAL A 58 -13.33 -26.39 -15.22
C VAL A 58 -12.06 -26.04 -15.99
N LEU A 59 -10.98 -26.81 -15.80
CA LEU A 59 -9.72 -26.60 -16.53
C LEU A 59 -9.92 -26.68 -18.04
N ASN A 60 -10.56 -27.74 -18.51
CA ASN A 60 -10.68 -27.99 -19.95
C ASN A 60 -11.71 -27.10 -20.64
N SER A 61 -12.84 -26.82 -19.98
CA SER A 61 -13.99 -26.15 -20.62
C SER A 61 -14.04 -24.64 -20.37
N VAL A 62 -13.31 -24.14 -19.37
CA VAL A 62 -13.36 -22.73 -18.97
C VAL A 62 -11.98 -22.10 -19.00
N ILE A 63 -11.00 -22.67 -18.28
CA ILE A 63 -9.68 -22.07 -18.17
C ILE A 63 -8.94 -22.11 -19.51
N ALA A 64 -8.85 -23.25 -20.16
CA ALA A 64 -8.08 -23.40 -21.40
C ALA A 64 -8.54 -22.44 -22.51
N PRO A 65 -9.85 -22.30 -22.83
CA PRO A 65 -10.31 -21.32 -23.81
C PRO A 65 -10.03 -19.87 -23.42
N LEU A 66 -10.14 -19.53 -22.13
CA LEU A 66 -9.84 -18.19 -21.63
C LEU A 66 -8.34 -17.90 -21.71
N GLU A 67 -7.47 -18.83 -21.30
CA GLU A 67 -6.02 -18.70 -21.41
C GLU A 67 -5.57 -18.51 -22.85
N GLU A 68 -6.10 -19.31 -23.79
CA GLU A 68 -5.79 -19.18 -25.20
C GLU A 68 -6.14 -17.78 -25.74
N SER A 69 -7.30 -17.26 -25.37
CA SER A 69 -7.74 -15.94 -25.77
C SER A 69 -6.95 -14.79 -25.13
N ILE A 70 -6.63 -14.92 -23.83
CA ILE A 70 -5.90 -13.90 -23.07
C ILE A 70 -4.41 -13.89 -23.46
N ASN A 71 -3.86 -15.01 -23.88
CA ASN A 71 -2.47 -15.12 -24.25
C ASN A 71 -2.09 -14.09 -25.34
N GLY A 72 -0.98 -13.39 -25.13
CA GLY A 72 -0.51 -12.34 -26.02
C GLY A 72 -1.18 -10.98 -25.85
N VAL A 73 -1.85 -10.73 -24.73
CA VAL A 73 -2.26 -9.36 -24.36
C VAL A 73 -1.01 -8.48 -24.20
N GLU A 74 -1.11 -7.25 -24.67
CA GLU A 74 0.00 -6.30 -24.67
C GLU A 74 0.57 -6.09 -23.28
N ASN A 75 1.90 -6.09 -23.16
CA ASN A 75 2.67 -5.98 -21.92
C ASN A 75 2.45 -7.11 -20.89
N MET A 76 1.74 -8.19 -21.24
CA MET A 76 1.66 -9.38 -20.40
C MET A 76 3.04 -10.03 -20.27
N THR A 77 3.38 -10.52 -19.09
CA THR A 77 4.60 -11.29 -18.83
C THR A 77 4.30 -12.78 -18.73
N TYR A 78 3.35 -13.15 -17.92
CA TYR A 78 2.85 -14.52 -17.75
C TYR A 78 1.46 -14.49 -17.11
N MET A 79 0.82 -15.65 -17.04
CA MET A 79 -0.42 -15.86 -16.30
C MET A 79 -0.37 -17.13 -15.48
N THR A 80 -1.16 -17.18 -14.42
CA THR A 80 -1.35 -18.37 -13.59
C THR A 80 -2.83 -18.62 -13.45
N SER A 81 -3.22 -19.89 -13.47
CA SER A 81 -4.62 -20.29 -13.38
C SER A 81 -4.85 -21.31 -12.27
N SER A 82 -6.05 -21.29 -11.73
CA SER A 82 -6.49 -22.21 -10.68
C SER A 82 -7.92 -22.66 -10.94
N ALA A 83 -8.14 -23.97 -10.86
CA ALA A 83 -9.44 -24.61 -10.91
C ALA A 83 -9.71 -25.36 -9.61
N SER A 84 -10.94 -25.30 -9.10
CA SER A 84 -11.32 -26.01 -7.89
C SER A 84 -12.47 -26.99 -8.14
N ASN A 85 -12.60 -28.01 -7.30
CA ASN A 85 -13.71 -28.98 -7.34
C ASN A 85 -15.06 -28.34 -6.94
N SER A 86 -15.07 -27.08 -6.49
CA SER A 86 -16.31 -26.32 -6.29
C SER A 86 -16.79 -25.62 -7.56
N GLY A 87 -16.14 -25.85 -8.70
CA GLY A 87 -16.45 -25.22 -9.97
C GLY A 87 -15.85 -23.82 -10.15
N TYR A 88 -15.06 -23.31 -9.20
CA TYR A 88 -14.45 -21.99 -9.28
C TYR A 88 -13.21 -22.01 -10.18
N ALA A 89 -13.16 -21.04 -11.11
CA ALA A 89 -12.04 -20.77 -12.01
C ALA A 89 -11.47 -19.38 -11.73
N SER A 90 -10.16 -19.28 -11.67
CA SER A 90 -9.45 -17.99 -11.54
C SER A 90 -8.21 -18.01 -12.41
N ILE A 91 -8.00 -16.93 -13.18
CA ILE A 91 -6.79 -16.67 -13.97
C ILE A 91 -6.23 -15.34 -13.49
N THR A 92 -4.96 -15.30 -13.10
CA THR A 92 -4.25 -14.08 -12.75
C THR A 92 -3.25 -13.76 -13.86
N VAL A 93 -3.43 -12.62 -14.49
CA VAL A 93 -2.58 -12.12 -15.58
C VAL A 93 -1.62 -11.08 -15.01
N TYR A 94 -0.31 -11.29 -15.21
CA TYR A 94 0.76 -10.41 -14.74
C TYR A 94 1.30 -9.57 -15.87
N PHE A 95 1.47 -8.28 -15.62
CA PHE A 95 1.95 -7.32 -16.61
C PHE A 95 3.35 -6.82 -16.28
N LYS A 96 4.00 -6.21 -17.27
CA LYS A 96 5.27 -5.51 -17.04
C LYS A 96 5.04 -4.36 -16.07
N GLN A 97 6.03 -4.12 -15.24
CA GLN A 97 5.99 -2.98 -14.33
C GLN A 97 5.95 -1.66 -15.12
N GLY A 98 5.17 -0.69 -14.61
CA GLY A 98 4.91 0.56 -15.32
C GLY A 98 3.80 0.48 -16.37
N SER A 99 3.18 -0.70 -16.58
CA SER A 99 1.97 -0.81 -17.40
C SER A 99 0.79 -0.14 -16.69
N ASP A 100 -0.06 0.51 -17.48
CA ASP A 100 -1.31 1.09 -16.98
C ASP A 100 -2.30 -0.02 -16.60
N PRO A 101 -2.73 -0.12 -15.31
CA PRO A 101 -3.64 -1.17 -14.85
C PRO A 101 -5.04 -1.06 -15.48
N ASP A 102 -5.48 0.16 -15.84
CA ASP A 102 -6.80 0.37 -16.43
C ASP A 102 -6.82 -0.13 -17.87
N MET A 103 -5.81 0.22 -18.65
CA MET A 103 -5.65 -0.29 -20.02
C MET A 103 -5.43 -1.81 -20.02
N ALA A 104 -4.67 -2.35 -19.08
CA ALA A 104 -4.49 -3.80 -18.92
C ALA A 104 -5.82 -4.51 -18.67
N ALA A 105 -6.67 -3.98 -17.78
CA ALA A 105 -7.99 -4.53 -17.51
C ALA A 105 -8.91 -4.48 -18.74
N VAL A 106 -8.91 -3.38 -19.47
CA VAL A 106 -9.68 -3.23 -20.72
C VAL A 106 -9.22 -4.25 -21.76
N ASN A 107 -7.92 -4.40 -21.95
CA ASN A 107 -7.36 -5.34 -22.93
C ASN A 107 -7.71 -6.80 -22.56
N VAL A 108 -7.59 -7.18 -21.28
CA VAL A 108 -8.01 -8.52 -20.81
C VAL A 108 -9.52 -8.70 -20.98
N GLN A 109 -10.34 -7.70 -20.62
CA GLN A 109 -11.80 -7.77 -20.79
C GLN A 109 -12.20 -7.97 -22.26
N ASN A 110 -11.53 -7.29 -23.19
CA ASN A 110 -11.77 -7.48 -24.64
C ASN A 110 -11.47 -8.91 -25.07
N ARG A 111 -10.36 -9.51 -24.60
CA ARG A 111 -10.01 -10.89 -24.88
C ARG A 111 -10.99 -11.90 -24.28
N VAL A 112 -11.39 -11.67 -23.01
CA VAL A 112 -12.42 -12.50 -22.34
C VAL A 112 -13.75 -12.44 -23.10
N SER A 113 -14.13 -11.26 -23.59
CA SER A 113 -15.36 -11.11 -24.38
C SER A 113 -15.32 -11.90 -25.70
N GLN A 114 -14.16 -11.99 -26.35
CA GLN A 114 -13.97 -12.83 -27.55
C GLN A 114 -14.12 -14.33 -27.24
N ALA A 115 -13.63 -14.78 -26.07
CA ALA A 115 -13.73 -16.17 -25.66
C ALA A 115 -15.14 -16.58 -25.18
N GLN A 116 -16.04 -15.62 -24.94
CA GLN A 116 -17.34 -15.89 -24.31
C GLN A 116 -18.20 -16.89 -25.07
N SER A 117 -18.11 -16.91 -26.41
CA SER A 117 -18.83 -17.88 -27.26
C SER A 117 -18.30 -19.31 -27.18
N LEU A 118 -17.08 -19.51 -26.65
CA LEU A 118 -16.44 -20.81 -26.48
C LEU A 118 -16.76 -21.44 -25.12
N LEU A 119 -17.33 -20.66 -24.20
CA LEU A 119 -17.61 -21.10 -22.83
C LEU A 119 -18.96 -21.83 -22.74
N PRO A 120 -19.10 -22.76 -21.77
CA PRO A 120 -20.38 -23.39 -21.47
C PRO A 120 -21.48 -22.37 -21.15
N ALA A 121 -22.71 -22.68 -21.53
CA ALA A 121 -23.87 -21.79 -21.34
C ALA A 121 -24.09 -21.41 -19.86
N GLU A 122 -23.82 -22.33 -18.92
CA GLU A 122 -23.90 -22.09 -17.48
C GLU A 122 -22.90 -21.03 -17.03
N VAL A 123 -21.66 -21.07 -17.55
CA VAL A 123 -20.60 -20.11 -17.26
C VAL A 123 -20.95 -18.74 -17.88
N THR A 124 -21.42 -18.72 -19.11
CA THR A 124 -21.83 -17.51 -19.79
C THR A 124 -22.99 -16.81 -19.06
N ARG A 125 -23.93 -17.58 -18.50
CA ARG A 125 -25.05 -17.06 -17.71
C ARG A 125 -24.61 -16.46 -16.38
N VAL A 126 -23.62 -17.05 -15.69
CA VAL A 126 -23.02 -16.50 -14.47
C VAL A 126 -22.16 -15.28 -14.80
N GLY A 127 -21.49 -15.31 -15.95
CA GLY A 127 -20.57 -14.27 -16.42
C GLY A 127 -19.13 -14.51 -15.98
N VAL A 128 -18.21 -13.90 -16.71
CA VAL A 128 -16.79 -13.86 -16.38
C VAL A 128 -16.46 -12.47 -15.87
N THR A 129 -15.92 -12.38 -14.68
CA THR A 129 -15.57 -11.11 -14.03
C THR A 129 -14.10 -10.83 -14.24
N VAL A 130 -13.77 -9.63 -14.72
CA VAL A 130 -12.40 -9.13 -14.85
C VAL A 130 -12.22 -7.97 -13.88
N THR A 131 -11.25 -8.10 -12.98
CA THR A 131 -10.97 -7.10 -11.95
C THR A 131 -9.49 -6.81 -11.86
N LYS A 132 -9.14 -5.56 -11.56
CA LYS A 132 -7.78 -5.21 -11.16
C LYS A 132 -7.52 -5.84 -9.80
N ARG A 133 -6.44 -6.62 -9.68
CA ARG A 133 -6.05 -7.16 -8.38
C ARG A 133 -5.22 -6.12 -7.65
N GLN A 134 -5.76 -5.58 -6.58
CA GLN A 134 -5.03 -4.69 -5.69
C GLN A 134 -4.01 -5.51 -4.89
N SER A 135 -2.78 -5.02 -4.81
CA SER A 135 -1.64 -5.80 -4.31
C SER A 135 -1.46 -5.74 -2.80
N SER A 136 -2.04 -4.77 -2.12
CA SER A 136 -1.81 -4.58 -0.69
C SER A 136 -3.11 -4.49 0.11
N ASN A 137 -3.24 -5.40 1.08
CA ASN A 137 -4.23 -5.27 2.12
C ASN A 137 -3.72 -4.27 3.16
N VAL A 138 -4.54 -3.27 3.48
CA VAL A 138 -4.25 -2.28 4.53
C VAL A 138 -4.74 -2.79 5.87
N MET A 139 -5.92 -3.43 5.87
CA MET A 139 -6.57 -3.86 7.09
C MET A 139 -7.41 -5.11 6.84
N MET A 140 -7.47 -5.99 7.85
CA MET A 140 -8.44 -7.05 7.92
C MET A 140 -9.30 -6.87 9.17
N PHE A 141 -10.60 -6.96 9.03
CA PHE A 141 -11.55 -6.90 10.14
C PHE A 141 -12.50 -8.08 10.10
N ALA A 142 -13.07 -8.41 11.23
CA ALA A 142 -14.18 -9.33 11.35
C ALA A 142 -15.40 -8.62 11.90
N LEU A 143 -16.57 -8.93 11.36
CA LEU A 143 -17.85 -8.68 12.01
C LEU A 143 -18.27 -10.00 12.66
N THR A 144 -18.51 -9.99 13.97
CA THR A 144 -18.79 -11.19 14.77
C THR A 144 -19.91 -10.94 15.76
N THR A 145 -20.46 -12.01 16.31
CA THR A 145 -21.46 -11.95 17.38
C THR A 145 -20.84 -12.29 18.72
N ASP A 146 -21.24 -11.61 19.79
CA ASP A 146 -20.74 -11.86 21.14
C ASP A 146 -21.38 -13.06 21.82
N ASP A 147 -22.64 -13.33 21.53
CA ASP A 147 -23.49 -14.28 22.24
C ASP A 147 -24.02 -15.42 21.38
N GLY A 148 -23.55 -15.53 20.12
CA GLY A 148 -24.01 -16.54 19.17
C GLY A 148 -25.49 -16.37 18.77
N ARG A 149 -26.07 -15.22 18.99
CA ARG A 149 -27.49 -14.93 18.68
C ARG A 149 -27.77 -14.97 17.18
N TYR A 150 -26.80 -14.60 16.37
CA TYR A 150 -26.91 -14.57 14.92
C TYR A 150 -26.09 -15.69 14.31
N ASP A 151 -26.64 -16.33 13.30
CA ASP A 151 -25.92 -17.31 12.51
C ASP A 151 -24.92 -16.63 11.54
N ASP A 152 -24.02 -17.42 11.01
CA ASP A 152 -23.00 -16.97 10.06
C ASP A 152 -23.59 -16.39 8.77
N GLN A 153 -24.78 -16.83 8.39
CA GLN A 153 -25.48 -16.36 7.20
C GLN A 153 -26.00 -14.93 7.41
N PHE A 154 -26.60 -14.65 8.57
CA PHE A 154 -27.04 -13.30 8.92
C PHE A 154 -25.87 -12.34 9.00
N VAL A 155 -24.81 -12.72 9.74
CA VAL A 155 -23.60 -11.87 9.91
C VAL A 155 -22.97 -11.54 8.56
N THR A 156 -22.84 -12.54 7.67
CA THR A 156 -22.31 -12.35 6.33
C THR A 156 -23.16 -11.39 5.50
N ASN A 157 -24.48 -11.59 5.45
CA ASN A 157 -25.36 -10.74 4.65
C ASN A 157 -25.44 -9.33 5.20
N TYR A 158 -25.45 -9.18 6.53
CA TYR A 158 -25.41 -7.86 7.15
C TYR A 158 -24.16 -7.08 6.76
N ALA A 159 -22.99 -7.72 6.81
CA ALA A 159 -21.73 -7.10 6.41
C ALA A 159 -21.73 -6.71 4.93
N LEU A 160 -22.18 -7.60 4.04
CA LEU A 160 -22.21 -7.38 2.59
C LEU A 160 -23.15 -6.23 2.19
N ILE A 161 -24.25 -6.03 2.91
CA ILE A 161 -25.27 -5.01 2.59
C ILE A 161 -24.98 -3.68 3.28
N ASN A 162 -24.56 -3.70 4.55
CA ASN A 162 -24.50 -2.50 5.38
C ASN A 162 -23.07 -2.00 5.65
N VAL A 163 -22.08 -2.88 5.77
CA VAL A 163 -20.71 -2.51 6.17
C VAL A 163 -19.80 -2.33 4.97
N ILE A 164 -19.64 -3.36 4.15
CA ILE A 164 -18.71 -3.36 3.01
C ILE A 164 -18.96 -2.21 2.03
N PRO A 165 -20.22 -1.87 1.65
CA PRO A 165 -20.44 -0.75 0.74
C PRO A 165 -20.06 0.62 1.31
N GLN A 166 -20.10 0.80 2.63
CA GLN A 166 -19.68 2.04 3.27
C GLN A 166 -18.16 2.17 3.24
N LEU A 167 -17.45 1.07 3.55
CA LEU A 167 -15.98 1.04 3.51
C LEU A 167 -15.43 1.27 2.08
N LYS A 168 -16.10 0.74 1.05
CA LYS A 168 -15.73 0.97 -0.36
C LYS A 168 -15.82 2.43 -0.81
N ARG A 169 -16.54 3.28 -0.08
CA ARG A 169 -16.68 4.72 -0.39
C ARG A 169 -15.57 5.57 0.20
N ILE A 170 -14.74 5.01 1.07
CA ILE A 170 -13.62 5.71 1.69
C ILE A 170 -12.58 6.02 0.61
N ASN A 171 -12.11 7.27 0.58
CA ASN A 171 -11.11 7.69 -0.39
C ASN A 171 -9.81 6.88 -0.22
N GLY A 172 -9.28 6.37 -1.33
CA GLY A 172 -8.08 5.54 -1.35
C GLY A 172 -8.34 4.03 -1.15
N VAL A 173 -9.55 3.62 -0.75
CA VAL A 173 -9.94 2.21 -0.75
C VAL A 173 -10.22 1.76 -2.19
N GLY A 174 -9.48 0.75 -2.64
CA GLY A 174 -9.64 0.16 -3.97
C GLY A 174 -10.73 -0.92 -4.01
N ASP A 175 -10.75 -1.79 -3.01
CA ASP A 175 -11.80 -2.80 -2.82
C ASP A 175 -11.87 -3.24 -1.35
N VAL A 176 -13.01 -3.83 -1.00
CA VAL A 176 -13.21 -4.55 0.27
C VAL A 176 -13.75 -5.92 -0.07
N GLN A 177 -12.90 -6.93 0.07
CA GLN A 177 -13.22 -8.32 -0.27
C GLN A 177 -13.60 -9.13 0.96
N SER A 178 -14.55 -10.02 0.80
CA SER A 178 -14.86 -11.04 1.80
C SER A 178 -14.73 -12.43 1.16
N PRO A 179 -14.02 -13.37 1.78
CA PRO A 179 -13.97 -14.75 1.31
C PRO A 179 -15.27 -15.51 1.58
N SER A 180 -16.17 -14.95 2.37
CA SER A 180 -17.48 -15.56 2.64
C SER A 180 -18.41 -15.39 1.45
N THR A 181 -19.03 -16.47 1.01
CA THR A 181 -19.99 -16.55 -0.11
C THR A 181 -21.37 -16.99 0.34
N ARG A 182 -21.71 -16.73 1.62
CA ARG A 182 -22.99 -17.13 2.22
C ARG A 182 -24.11 -16.11 2.00
N ASN A 183 -24.16 -15.54 0.79
CA ASN A 183 -25.31 -14.72 0.39
C ASN A 183 -26.60 -15.54 0.51
N TYR A 184 -27.70 -14.88 0.91
CA TYR A 184 -29.00 -15.55 0.94
C TYR A 184 -29.36 -16.08 -0.44
N SER A 185 -29.76 -17.34 -0.46
CA SER A 185 -30.22 -18.05 -1.66
C SER A 185 -31.37 -18.97 -1.30
N MET A 186 -32.31 -19.11 -2.22
CA MET A 186 -33.37 -20.11 -2.07
C MET A 186 -32.80 -21.48 -2.40
N ARG A 187 -32.77 -22.37 -1.42
CA ARG A 187 -32.26 -23.75 -1.55
C ARG A 187 -33.43 -24.67 -1.85
N ILE A 188 -33.30 -25.42 -2.94
CA ILE A 188 -34.32 -26.37 -3.40
C ILE A 188 -33.69 -27.77 -3.38
N TRP A 189 -33.99 -28.53 -2.34
CA TRP A 189 -33.51 -29.88 -2.15
C TRP A 189 -34.46 -30.87 -2.80
N LEU A 190 -34.14 -31.35 -4.00
CA LEU A 190 -34.92 -32.27 -4.74
C LEU A 190 -35.00 -33.62 -4.01
N LYS A 191 -36.17 -34.27 -3.99
CA LYS A 191 -36.41 -35.59 -3.43
C LYS A 191 -36.43 -36.60 -4.57
N PRO A 192 -35.33 -37.38 -4.83
CA PRO A 192 -35.22 -38.24 -5.99
C PRO A 192 -36.32 -39.31 -6.07
N GLU A 193 -36.74 -39.83 -4.91
CA GLU A 193 -37.80 -40.83 -4.83
C GLU A 193 -39.15 -40.28 -5.34
N LYS A 194 -39.48 -39.06 -4.92
CA LYS A 194 -40.71 -38.38 -5.37
C LYS A 194 -40.62 -37.98 -6.84
N MET A 195 -39.46 -37.55 -7.30
CA MET A 195 -39.26 -37.23 -8.71
C MET A 195 -39.45 -38.46 -9.59
N LYS A 196 -38.95 -39.63 -9.17
CA LYS A 196 -39.14 -40.92 -9.86
C LYS A 196 -40.61 -41.32 -9.88
N GLU A 197 -41.35 -41.13 -8.77
CA GLU A 197 -42.77 -41.43 -8.66
C GLU A 197 -43.59 -40.66 -9.70
N PHE A 198 -43.24 -39.37 -9.93
CA PHE A 198 -43.94 -38.48 -10.87
C PHE A 198 -43.30 -38.45 -12.28
N GLY A 199 -42.26 -39.24 -12.53
CA GLY A 199 -41.57 -39.29 -13.84
C GLY A 199 -40.92 -37.97 -14.20
N LEU A 200 -40.30 -37.31 -13.22
CA LEU A 200 -39.62 -36.01 -13.40
C LEU A 200 -38.11 -36.20 -13.47
N VAL A 201 -37.47 -35.32 -14.21
CA VAL A 201 -36.02 -35.11 -14.23
C VAL A 201 -35.68 -33.73 -13.67
N PRO A 202 -34.45 -33.48 -13.18
CA PRO A 202 -34.07 -32.16 -12.63
C PRO A 202 -34.26 -30.99 -13.60
N SER A 203 -34.15 -31.21 -14.90
CA SER A 203 -34.40 -30.21 -15.94
C SER A 203 -35.82 -29.68 -15.92
N ASP A 204 -36.84 -30.56 -15.61
CA ASP A 204 -38.23 -30.13 -15.54
C ASP A 204 -38.45 -29.08 -14.44
N VAL A 205 -37.78 -29.30 -13.29
CA VAL A 205 -37.82 -28.33 -12.18
C VAL A 205 -37.10 -27.05 -12.55
N SER A 206 -35.95 -27.16 -13.22
CA SER A 206 -35.20 -25.98 -13.66
C SER A 206 -35.97 -25.13 -14.68
N GLN A 207 -36.69 -25.80 -15.57
CA GLN A 207 -37.55 -25.13 -16.57
C GLN A 207 -38.73 -24.44 -15.88
N ALA A 208 -39.43 -25.12 -14.96
CA ALA A 208 -40.55 -24.55 -14.23
C ALA A 208 -40.14 -23.31 -13.41
N LEU A 209 -38.93 -23.35 -12.80
CA LEU A 209 -38.34 -22.21 -12.12
C LEU A 209 -38.06 -21.05 -13.08
N ALA A 210 -37.46 -21.36 -14.23
CA ALA A 210 -37.13 -20.33 -15.24
C ALA A 210 -38.37 -19.64 -15.81
N GLU A 211 -39.48 -20.38 -15.96
CA GLU A 211 -40.74 -19.86 -16.49
C GLU A 211 -41.53 -19.03 -15.48
N GLN A 212 -41.50 -19.40 -14.17
CA GLN A 212 -42.37 -18.81 -13.15
C GLN A 212 -41.65 -17.85 -12.19
N ASN A 213 -40.32 -17.91 -12.10
CA ASN A 213 -39.52 -17.02 -11.26
C ASN A 213 -38.74 -16.00 -12.12
N ILE A 214 -39.47 -15.21 -12.91
CA ILE A 214 -38.91 -14.19 -13.79
C ILE A 214 -39.43 -12.81 -13.40
N GLU A 215 -38.73 -11.79 -13.84
CA GLU A 215 -39.18 -10.41 -13.80
C GLU A 215 -39.56 -10.03 -15.24
N ALA A 216 -40.86 -9.73 -15.46
CA ALA A 216 -41.36 -9.37 -16.76
C ALA A 216 -41.97 -7.98 -16.74
N ALA A 217 -41.83 -7.25 -17.83
CA ALA A 217 -42.52 -5.99 -18.08
C ALA A 217 -43.70 -6.25 -19.05
N PRO A 218 -44.88 -6.55 -18.55
CA PRO A 218 -46.03 -6.96 -19.36
C PRO A 218 -46.61 -5.82 -20.21
N GLY A 219 -46.12 -4.58 -20.02
CA GLY A 219 -46.64 -3.40 -20.74
C GLY A 219 -47.85 -2.75 -20.05
N SER A 220 -48.63 -2.02 -20.83
CA SER A 220 -49.81 -1.31 -20.39
C SER A 220 -51.04 -1.71 -21.19
N PHE A 221 -52.18 -1.49 -20.61
CA PHE A 221 -53.48 -1.75 -21.25
C PHE A 221 -54.15 -0.40 -21.57
N GLY A 222 -54.62 -0.21 -22.80
CA GLY A 222 -55.33 1.00 -23.22
C GLY A 222 -54.51 2.02 -24.02
N GLU A 223 -53.25 1.74 -24.30
CA GLU A 223 -52.32 2.66 -25.00
C GLU A 223 -52.78 3.06 -26.40
N SER A 224 -53.57 2.22 -27.09
CA SER A 224 -54.06 2.46 -28.48
C SER A 224 -55.58 2.33 -28.58
N SER A 225 -56.33 2.55 -27.54
CA SER A 225 -57.80 2.43 -27.50
C SER A 225 -58.47 3.78 -27.23
N ASP A 226 -59.75 3.90 -27.53
CA ASP A 226 -60.57 5.06 -27.17
C ASP A 226 -60.82 5.21 -25.67
N MET A 227 -60.08 4.45 -24.84
CA MET A 227 -60.19 4.55 -23.37
C MET A 227 -59.46 5.79 -22.84
N GLN A 228 -60.09 6.47 -21.87
CA GLN A 228 -59.54 7.68 -21.25
C GLN A 228 -58.36 7.42 -20.31
N TYR A 229 -58.07 6.17 -19.97
CA TYR A 229 -57.05 5.78 -18.98
C TYR A 229 -56.18 4.63 -19.51
N GLU A 230 -54.86 4.75 -19.30
CA GLU A 230 -53.90 3.70 -19.49
C GLU A 230 -53.64 2.98 -18.14
N TYR A 231 -53.69 1.66 -18.13
CA TYR A 231 -53.42 0.83 -16.96
C TYR A 231 -52.09 0.09 -17.13
N THR A 232 -51.06 0.46 -16.37
CA THR A 232 -49.79 -0.27 -16.33
C THR A 232 -50.00 -1.62 -15.66
N LEU A 233 -49.68 -2.68 -16.35
CA LEU A 233 -49.72 -4.04 -15.82
C LEU A 233 -48.49 -4.27 -14.94
N ARG A 234 -48.69 -4.78 -13.73
CA ARG A 234 -47.59 -5.19 -12.85
C ARG A 234 -47.55 -6.72 -12.77
N TYR A 235 -46.41 -7.28 -13.10
CA TYR A 235 -46.13 -8.67 -12.83
C TYR A 235 -45.68 -8.85 -11.39
N LYS A 236 -45.95 -10.03 -10.77
CA LYS A 236 -45.58 -10.30 -9.37
C LYS A 236 -44.07 -10.22 -9.14
N GLY A 237 -43.29 -10.45 -10.18
CA GLY A 237 -41.84 -10.46 -10.13
C GLY A 237 -41.28 -11.75 -9.55
N ARG A 238 -40.00 -11.68 -9.16
CA ARG A 238 -39.30 -12.82 -8.56
C ARG A 238 -39.91 -13.22 -7.23
N LEU A 239 -40.00 -14.51 -7.02
CA LEU A 239 -40.48 -15.09 -5.77
C LEU A 239 -39.47 -14.84 -4.65
N LYS A 240 -39.98 -14.57 -3.43
CA LYS A 240 -39.15 -14.11 -2.30
C LYS A 240 -39.20 -15.05 -1.09
N THR A 241 -40.24 -15.84 -0.95
CA THR A 241 -40.46 -16.69 0.23
C THR A 241 -40.46 -18.16 -0.14
N PRO A 242 -40.03 -19.07 0.76
CA PRO A 242 -40.09 -20.53 0.52
C PRO A 242 -41.47 -20.98 0.09
N MET A 243 -42.54 -20.47 0.71
CA MET A 243 -43.92 -20.79 0.39
C MET A 243 -44.32 -20.43 -1.05
N GLU A 244 -43.81 -19.32 -1.58
CA GLU A 244 -44.04 -18.95 -2.98
C GLU A 244 -43.38 -19.93 -3.93
N TYR A 245 -42.15 -20.39 -3.61
CA TYR A 245 -41.44 -21.41 -4.40
C TYR A 245 -42.12 -22.76 -4.29
N GLU A 246 -42.64 -23.16 -3.13
CA GLU A 246 -43.40 -24.42 -2.95
C GLU A 246 -44.61 -24.47 -3.87
N ASN A 247 -45.22 -23.35 -4.18
CA ASN A 247 -46.41 -23.22 -5.02
C ASN A 247 -46.09 -23.19 -6.54
N ILE A 248 -44.84 -23.24 -6.97
CA ILE A 248 -44.46 -23.33 -8.39
C ILE A 248 -45.08 -24.60 -8.98
N LEU A 249 -45.74 -24.46 -10.11
CA LEU A 249 -46.37 -25.52 -10.85
C LEU A 249 -45.35 -26.25 -11.73
N ILE A 250 -45.08 -27.53 -11.49
CA ILE A 250 -44.16 -28.31 -12.32
C ILE A 250 -44.91 -29.02 -13.46
N LYS A 251 -46.04 -29.63 -13.15
CA LYS A 251 -46.82 -30.40 -14.12
C LYS A 251 -48.31 -30.31 -13.85
N SER A 252 -49.10 -30.29 -14.89
CA SER A 252 -50.57 -30.36 -14.79
C SER A 252 -51.06 -31.53 -15.66
N ASN A 253 -52.02 -32.28 -15.15
CA ASN A 253 -52.62 -33.38 -15.88
C ASN A 253 -53.95 -32.92 -16.53
N THR A 254 -54.39 -33.58 -17.59
CA THR A 254 -55.64 -33.32 -18.28
C THR A 254 -56.88 -33.48 -17.39
N SER A 255 -56.79 -34.20 -16.25
CA SER A 255 -57.81 -34.33 -15.22
C SER A 255 -57.83 -33.19 -14.18
N GLY A 256 -57.03 -32.14 -14.36
CA GLY A 256 -56.96 -30.98 -13.47
C GLY A 256 -56.10 -31.16 -12.22
N GLN A 257 -55.42 -32.29 -12.07
CA GLN A 257 -54.46 -32.48 -11.00
C GLN A 257 -53.16 -31.70 -11.31
N THR A 258 -52.70 -30.95 -10.34
CA THR A 258 -51.48 -30.14 -10.45
C THR A 258 -50.42 -30.64 -9.48
N LEU A 259 -49.16 -30.78 -9.96
CA LEU A 259 -48.00 -31.13 -9.15
C LEU A 259 -47.19 -29.84 -8.86
N ARG A 260 -46.96 -29.57 -7.60
CA ARG A 260 -46.23 -28.37 -7.14
C ARG A 260 -44.81 -28.75 -6.68
N LEU A 261 -43.91 -27.77 -6.72
CA LEU A 261 -42.52 -27.95 -6.35
C LEU A 261 -42.35 -28.45 -4.90
N GLY A 262 -43.16 -27.98 -3.95
CA GLY A 262 -43.11 -28.42 -2.55
C GLY A 262 -43.39 -29.92 -2.33
N GLU A 263 -44.07 -30.59 -3.28
CA GLU A 263 -44.35 -32.02 -3.20
C GLU A 263 -43.11 -32.85 -3.53
N VAL A 264 -42.23 -32.35 -4.40
CA VAL A 264 -41.04 -33.06 -4.90
C VAL A 264 -39.72 -32.48 -4.38
N ALA A 265 -39.74 -31.38 -3.63
CA ALA A 265 -38.58 -30.75 -3.05
C ALA A 265 -38.84 -30.24 -1.62
N LYS A 266 -37.76 -30.08 -0.84
CA LYS A 266 -37.75 -29.22 0.37
C LYS A 266 -37.19 -27.88 -0.01
N ILE A 267 -37.85 -26.80 0.37
CA ILE A 267 -37.45 -25.45 0.04
C ILE A 267 -37.16 -24.67 1.32
N GLU A 268 -36.03 -24.02 1.37
CA GLU A 268 -35.60 -23.24 2.54
C GLU A 268 -34.72 -22.06 2.09
N LEU A 269 -34.78 -20.99 2.86
CA LEU A 269 -33.84 -19.89 2.70
C LEU A 269 -32.50 -20.29 3.34
N GLY A 270 -31.43 -20.33 2.57
CA GLY A 270 -30.12 -20.77 3.02
C GLY A 270 -29.00 -19.98 2.36
N GLY A 271 -27.76 -20.41 2.53
CA GLY A 271 -26.60 -19.78 1.91
C GLY A 271 -26.39 -20.26 0.47
N LEU A 272 -25.83 -19.38 -0.38
CA LEU A 272 -25.47 -19.72 -1.76
C LEU A 272 -24.46 -20.86 -1.81
N GLN A 273 -23.47 -20.83 -0.91
CA GLN A 273 -22.44 -21.86 -0.75
C GLN A 273 -22.18 -22.13 0.74
N TYR A 274 -21.68 -23.32 1.06
CA TYR A 274 -21.35 -23.76 2.43
C TYR A 274 -19.91 -24.26 2.57
N ASN A 275 -19.06 -23.97 1.58
CA ASN A 275 -17.66 -24.44 1.52
C ASN A 275 -16.70 -23.60 2.39
N VAL A 276 -17.11 -22.44 2.85
CA VAL A 276 -16.32 -21.57 3.73
C VAL A 276 -17.08 -21.34 5.03
N ASN A 277 -16.43 -21.58 6.15
CA ASN A 277 -16.93 -21.28 7.49
C ASN A 277 -15.90 -20.42 8.21
N LEU A 278 -16.29 -19.23 8.63
CA LEU A 278 -15.43 -18.27 9.33
C LEU A 278 -15.90 -18.15 10.77
N LEU A 279 -14.95 -18.29 11.69
CA LEU A 279 -15.17 -18.15 13.11
C LEU A 279 -14.13 -17.18 13.68
N ASN A 280 -14.58 -16.34 14.60
CA ASN A 280 -13.70 -15.53 15.45
C ASN A 280 -13.96 -15.92 16.90
N ASP A 281 -12.94 -16.43 17.59
CA ASP A 281 -13.06 -16.95 18.96
C ASP A 281 -14.20 -17.97 19.15
N GLY A 282 -14.39 -18.83 18.15
CA GLY A 282 -15.44 -19.86 18.14
C GLY A 282 -16.85 -19.36 17.82
N GLN A 283 -17.05 -18.07 17.60
CA GLN A 283 -18.33 -17.48 17.22
C GLN A 283 -18.42 -17.23 15.71
N PRO A 284 -19.61 -17.28 15.12
CA PRO A 284 -19.81 -16.95 13.71
C PRO A 284 -19.27 -15.57 13.36
N ALA A 285 -18.51 -15.49 12.27
CA ALA A 285 -17.90 -14.25 11.82
C ALA A 285 -17.87 -14.14 10.29
N VAL A 286 -17.80 -12.91 9.81
CA VAL A 286 -17.43 -12.61 8.42
C VAL A 286 -16.17 -11.75 8.41
N MET A 287 -15.23 -12.08 7.55
CA MET A 287 -13.99 -11.31 7.38
C MET A 287 -14.13 -10.35 6.21
N GLY A 288 -13.64 -9.12 6.40
CA GLY A 288 -13.44 -8.14 5.35
C GLY A 288 -11.95 -7.79 5.21
N MET A 289 -11.46 -7.81 3.98
CA MET A 289 -10.09 -7.41 3.62
C MET A 289 -10.16 -6.09 2.86
N VAL A 290 -9.64 -5.03 3.47
CA VAL A 290 -9.59 -3.69 2.88
C VAL A 290 -8.32 -3.56 2.06
N GLN A 291 -8.46 -3.30 0.78
CA GLN A 291 -7.36 -3.12 -0.17
C GLN A 291 -7.26 -1.67 -0.60
N GLN A 292 -6.05 -1.15 -0.68
CA GLN A 292 -5.82 0.24 -1.11
C GLN A 292 -5.64 0.35 -2.63
N ILE A 293 -5.93 1.53 -3.16
CA ILE A 293 -5.50 1.93 -4.51
C ILE A 293 -3.99 2.17 -4.47
N ALA A 294 -3.27 1.74 -5.51
CA ALA A 294 -1.83 1.99 -5.62
C ALA A 294 -1.51 3.50 -5.49
N GLY A 295 -0.51 3.84 -4.67
CA GLY A 295 -0.10 5.22 -4.40
C GLY A 295 -1.01 6.00 -3.43
N SER A 296 -2.02 5.37 -2.82
CA SER A 296 -2.82 5.99 -1.76
C SER A 296 -2.14 5.87 -0.39
N ASN A 297 -2.51 6.73 0.54
CA ASN A 297 -1.94 6.75 1.89
C ASN A 297 -2.60 5.67 2.78
N ALA A 298 -1.87 4.58 3.04
CA ALA A 298 -2.35 3.45 3.85
C ALA A 298 -2.74 3.86 5.28
N THR A 299 -2.01 4.80 5.89
CA THR A 299 -2.28 5.23 7.27
C THR A 299 -3.57 6.04 7.37
N GLN A 300 -3.83 6.89 6.38
CA GLN A 300 -5.08 7.65 6.31
C GLN A 300 -6.26 6.70 6.08
N ILE A 301 -6.13 5.73 5.16
CA ILE A 301 -7.15 4.73 4.89
C ILE A 301 -7.46 3.93 6.16
N ALA A 302 -6.44 3.43 6.87
CA ALA A 302 -6.65 2.67 8.10
C ALA A 302 -7.39 3.48 9.18
N SER A 303 -7.02 4.75 9.35
CA SER A 303 -7.70 5.67 10.27
C SER A 303 -9.16 5.88 9.89
N ASP A 304 -9.44 6.15 8.60
CA ASP A 304 -10.80 6.40 8.12
C ASP A 304 -11.67 5.13 8.16
N VAL A 305 -11.07 3.95 7.91
CA VAL A 305 -11.76 2.65 8.05
C VAL A 305 -12.12 2.38 9.51
N LYS A 306 -11.19 2.55 10.46
CA LYS A 306 -11.47 2.39 11.90
C LYS A 306 -12.60 3.31 12.33
N LYS A 307 -12.51 4.60 11.99
CA LYS A 307 -13.55 5.58 12.30
C LYS A 307 -14.91 5.19 11.73
N THR A 308 -14.95 4.75 10.48
CA THR A 308 -16.20 4.32 9.82
C THR A 308 -16.77 3.08 10.48
N LEU A 309 -15.92 2.09 10.85
CA LEU A 309 -16.35 0.90 11.57
C LEU A 309 -16.93 1.24 12.95
N ASP A 310 -16.28 2.15 13.70
CA ASP A 310 -16.77 2.63 15.00
C ASP A 310 -18.10 3.39 14.89
N GLU A 311 -18.30 4.17 13.83
CA GLU A 311 -19.57 4.85 13.54
C GLU A 311 -20.68 3.85 13.18
N LEU A 312 -20.37 2.86 12.37
CA LEU A 312 -21.31 1.82 11.95
C LEU A 312 -21.72 0.91 13.12
N GLU A 313 -20.79 0.60 14.04
CA GLU A 313 -21.06 -0.25 15.19
C GLU A 313 -22.16 0.31 16.09
N LYS A 314 -22.30 1.64 16.18
CA LYS A 314 -23.39 2.29 16.92
C LYS A 314 -24.78 1.98 16.35
N SER A 315 -24.86 1.59 15.09
CA SER A 315 -26.10 1.25 14.37
C SER A 315 -26.32 -0.26 14.22
N TYR A 316 -25.40 -1.09 14.73
CA TYR A 316 -25.52 -2.54 14.60
C TYR A 316 -26.66 -3.11 15.44
N PRO A 317 -27.26 -4.21 15.02
CA PRO A 317 -28.12 -4.99 15.87
C PRO A 317 -27.38 -5.41 17.16
N PRO A 318 -28.08 -5.43 18.32
CA PRO A 318 -27.47 -5.78 19.59
C PRO A 318 -26.78 -7.15 19.54
N GLY A 319 -25.51 -7.21 19.96
CA GLY A 319 -24.68 -8.42 19.95
C GLY A 319 -23.80 -8.60 18.72
N LEU A 320 -23.83 -7.67 17.75
CA LEU A 320 -22.81 -7.60 16.68
C LEU A 320 -21.72 -6.59 17.04
N LYS A 321 -20.46 -6.92 16.72
CA LYS A 321 -19.31 -6.02 16.93
C LYS A 321 -18.26 -6.19 15.84
N ASN A 322 -17.46 -5.15 15.67
CA ASN A 322 -16.27 -5.20 14.84
C ASN A 322 -15.06 -5.67 15.66
N VAL A 323 -14.17 -6.42 15.02
CA VAL A 323 -12.87 -6.80 15.56
C VAL A 323 -11.82 -6.55 14.48
N ILE A 324 -10.81 -5.75 14.76
CA ILE A 324 -9.67 -5.59 13.85
C ILE A 324 -8.78 -6.82 14.01
N LEU A 325 -8.61 -7.59 12.95
CA LEU A 325 -7.79 -8.81 12.94
C LEU A 325 -6.33 -8.51 12.59
N MET A 326 -6.13 -7.57 11.68
CA MET A 326 -4.80 -7.15 11.23
C MET A 326 -4.86 -5.70 10.75
N ASP A 327 -3.93 -4.91 11.24
CA ASP A 327 -3.67 -3.56 10.77
C ASP A 327 -2.20 -3.45 10.36
N VAL A 328 -1.95 -3.36 9.06
CA VAL A 328 -0.59 -3.25 8.51
C VAL A 328 0.07 -1.95 8.95
N THR A 329 -0.73 -0.91 9.26
CA THR A 329 -0.19 0.38 9.66
C THR A 329 0.39 0.39 11.08
N GLU A 330 -0.04 -0.49 11.98
CA GLU A 330 0.57 -0.63 13.31
C GLU A 330 2.03 -1.08 13.20
N PHE A 331 2.29 -2.09 12.36
CA PHE A 331 3.66 -2.53 12.09
C PHE A 331 4.48 -1.44 11.39
N LEU A 332 3.87 -0.71 10.45
CA LEU A 332 4.50 0.41 9.75
C LEU A 332 4.90 1.52 10.72
N PHE A 333 3.99 1.94 11.62
CA PHE A 333 4.30 2.96 12.63
C PHE A 333 5.38 2.51 13.59
N ALA A 334 5.32 1.27 14.10
CA ALA A 334 6.36 0.72 14.97
C ALA A 334 7.73 0.72 14.28
N SER A 335 7.77 0.35 12.99
CA SER A 335 9.01 0.35 12.21
C SER A 335 9.55 1.76 11.97
N ILE A 336 8.68 2.74 11.68
CA ILE A 336 9.07 4.15 11.51
C ILE A 336 9.58 4.73 12.84
N GLU A 337 8.91 4.45 13.94
CA GLU A 337 9.32 4.89 15.28
C GLU A 337 10.71 4.36 15.64
N GLU A 338 10.97 3.08 15.36
CA GLU A 338 12.29 2.47 15.59
C GLU A 338 13.37 3.13 14.73
N VAL A 339 13.09 3.43 13.47
CA VAL A 339 14.05 4.14 12.59
C VAL A 339 14.28 5.56 13.07
N ILE A 340 13.25 6.31 13.45
CA ILE A 340 13.39 7.67 14.01
C ILE A 340 14.19 7.65 15.30
N PHE A 341 13.91 6.69 16.19
CA PHE A 341 14.66 6.51 17.43
C PHE A 341 16.14 6.21 17.14
N THR A 342 16.42 5.31 16.22
CA THR A 342 17.78 4.98 15.77
C THR A 342 18.48 6.19 15.15
N LEU A 343 17.78 6.99 14.36
CA LEU A 343 18.29 8.23 13.76
C LEU A 343 18.68 9.24 14.86
N ILE A 344 17.85 9.43 15.88
CA ILE A 344 18.15 10.33 17.01
C ILE A 344 19.38 9.80 17.79
N ILE A 345 19.43 8.50 18.11
CA ILE A 345 20.59 7.90 18.77
C ILE A 345 21.86 8.09 17.94
N THR A 346 21.78 7.85 16.63
CA THR A 346 22.92 8.03 15.72
C THR A 346 23.41 9.48 15.73
N LEU A 347 22.51 10.46 15.66
CA LEU A 347 22.87 11.87 15.75
C LEU A 347 23.54 12.21 17.09
N VAL A 348 23.05 11.67 18.21
CA VAL A 348 23.64 11.87 19.55
C VAL A 348 25.02 11.24 19.62
N LEU A 349 25.19 10.01 19.11
CA LEU A 349 26.50 9.34 19.09
C LEU A 349 27.50 10.09 18.20
N VAL A 350 27.08 10.54 17.02
CA VAL A 350 27.89 11.37 16.14
C VAL A 350 28.30 12.66 16.84
N PHE A 351 27.36 13.34 17.53
CA PHE A 351 27.68 14.54 18.31
C PHE A 351 28.76 14.26 19.35
N ILE A 352 28.62 13.17 20.12
CA ILE A 352 29.59 12.78 21.17
C ILE A 352 30.95 12.54 20.54
N VAL A 353 31.02 11.74 19.48
CA VAL A 353 32.28 11.40 18.81
C VAL A 353 32.94 12.68 18.26
N VAL A 354 32.21 13.49 17.49
CA VAL A 354 32.74 14.74 16.92
C VAL A 354 33.20 15.70 18.01
N TYR A 355 32.45 15.78 19.14
CA TYR A 355 32.83 16.61 20.28
C TYR A 355 34.12 16.13 20.98
N ILE A 356 34.33 14.82 21.10
CA ILE A 356 35.57 14.25 21.67
C ILE A 356 36.78 14.59 20.80
N PHE A 357 36.63 14.56 19.46
CA PHE A 357 37.72 14.84 18.55
C PHE A 357 37.99 16.34 18.36
N LEU A 358 36.94 17.15 18.14
CA LEU A 358 37.09 18.60 17.92
C LEU A 358 37.30 19.40 19.21
N GLN A 359 36.89 18.87 20.36
CA GLN A 359 37.07 19.45 21.71
C GLN A 359 36.52 20.89 21.87
N ASP A 360 35.73 21.34 20.92
CA ASP A 360 35.06 22.65 20.93
C ASP A 360 33.58 22.52 20.57
N PHE A 361 32.71 23.01 21.44
CA PHE A 361 31.27 22.93 21.27
C PHE A 361 30.78 23.67 20.02
N ARG A 362 31.38 24.79 19.67
CA ARG A 362 30.98 25.60 18.51
C ARG A 362 31.30 24.89 17.20
N SER A 363 32.47 24.28 17.16
CA SER A 363 32.92 23.47 16.03
C SER A 363 32.02 22.25 15.80
N THR A 364 31.62 21.60 16.90
CA THR A 364 30.73 20.44 16.87
C THR A 364 29.31 20.82 16.42
N LEU A 365 28.85 22.03 16.75
CA LEU A 365 27.52 22.51 16.36
C LEU A 365 27.36 22.65 14.83
N ILE A 366 28.43 22.90 14.08
CA ILE A 366 28.39 23.12 12.64
C ILE A 366 27.95 21.86 11.88
N PRO A 367 28.59 20.69 12.04
CA PRO A 367 28.10 19.44 11.47
C PRO A 367 26.68 19.08 11.93
N MET A 368 26.36 19.37 13.19
CA MET A 368 25.03 19.06 13.76
C MET A 368 23.90 19.90 13.16
N ILE A 369 24.19 21.06 12.60
CA ILE A 369 23.24 21.87 11.82
C ILE A 369 23.19 21.39 10.37
N ALA A 370 24.34 21.04 9.77
CA ALA A 370 24.43 20.65 8.37
C ALA A 370 23.69 19.33 8.06
N VAL A 371 23.76 18.34 8.99
CA VAL A 371 23.15 17.02 8.81
C VAL A 371 21.62 17.09 8.70
N PRO A 372 20.87 17.70 9.63
CA PRO A 372 19.42 17.85 9.48
C PRO A 372 19.01 18.60 8.21
N VAL A 373 19.79 19.61 7.79
CA VAL A 373 19.51 20.33 6.54
C VAL A 373 19.60 19.41 5.34
N ALA A 374 20.62 18.53 5.29
CA ALA A 374 20.77 17.58 4.20
C ALA A 374 19.67 16.51 4.21
N LEU A 375 19.38 15.93 5.37
CA LEU A 375 18.36 14.90 5.52
C LEU A 375 16.97 15.41 5.17
N VAL A 376 16.58 16.54 5.74
CA VAL A 376 15.26 17.14 5.45
C VAL A 376 15.18 17.60 4.00
N GLY A 377 16.25 18.19 3.47
CA GLY A 377 16.32 18.60 2.07
C GLY A 377 16.15 17.42 1.08
N THR A 378 16.52 16.20 1.47
CA THR A 378 16.37 15.01 0.64
C THR A 378 14.90 14.70 0.35
N PHE A 379 13.97 14.93 1.29
CA PHE A 379 12.54 14.69 1.08
C PHE A 379 11.94 15.52 -0.05
N LEU A 380 12.47 16.72 -0.36
CA LEU A 380 12.08 17.48 -1.53
C LEU A 380 12.26 16.67 -2.83
N PHE A 381 13.42 16.03 -2.97
CA PHE A 381 13.73 15.28 -4.18
C PHE A 381 12.98 13.95 -4.23
N LEU A 382 12.77 13.29 -3.08
CA LEU A 382 11.91 12.11 -3.00
C LEU A 382 10.50 12.44 -3.50
N TRP A 383 9.96 13.59 -3.12
CA TRP A 383 8.66 14.08 -3.59
C TRP A 383 8.65 14.37 -5.09
N ILE A 384 9.68 15.04 -5.62
CA ILE A 384 9.81 15.34 -7.07
C ILE A 384 9.89 14.06 -7.90
N PHE A 385 10.58 13.02 -7.39
CA PHE A 385 10.73 11.74 -8.08
C PHE A 385 9.53 10.80 -7.89
N GLY A 386 8.53 11.19 -7.10
CA GLY A 386 7.33 10.39 -6.83
C GLY A 386 7.60 9.13 -6.00
N PHE A 387 8.59 9.20 -5.10
CA PHE A 387 8.91 8.12 -4.16
C PHE A 387 8.00 8.17 -2.95
N SER A 388 8.09 7.15 -2.08
CA SER A 388 7.36 7.07 -0.82
C SER A 388 8.31 7.12 0.39
N ILE A 389 7.75 7.48 1.56
CA ILE A 389 8.42 7.23 2.83
C ILE A 389 8.20 5.77 3.17
N ASN A 390 9.26 4.99 3.16
CA ASN A 390 9.22 3.57 3.46
C ASN A 390 10.50 3.13 4.20
N LEU A 391 10.53 1.88 4.65
CA LEU A 391 11.68 1.36 5.40
C LEU A 391 13.02 1.49 4.66
N LEU A 392 13.02 1.43 3.33
CA LEU A 392 14.25 1.51 2.53
C LEU A 392 14.74 2.95 2.41
N THR A 393 13.83 3.92 2.13
CA THR A 393 14.20 5.34 2.06
C THR A 393 14.67 5.85 3.41
N LEU A 394 14.01 5.42 4.51
CA LEU A 394 14.43 5.76 5.86
C LEU A 394 15.77 5.11 6.24
N SER A 395 16.00 3.86 5.86
CA SER A 395 17.29 3.17 6.07
C SER A 395 18.41 3.83 5.27
N ALA A 396 18.12 4.30 4.04
CA ALA A 396 19.07 5.07 3.25
C ALA A 396 19.43 6.39 3.96
N LEU A 397 18.44 7.11 4.50
CA LEU A 397 18.69 8.34 5.26
C LEU A 397 19.51 8.08 6.52
N LEU A 398 19.27 6.96 7.23
CA LEU A 398 20.07 6.57 8.39
C LEU A 398 21.55 6.35 7.99
N LEU A 399 21.78 5.64 6.89
CA LEU A 399 23.16 5.42 6.38
C LEU A 399 23.77 6.73 5.87
N ALA A 400 22.97 7.60 5.26
CA ALA A 400 23.43 8.90 4.77
C ALA A 400 23.99 9.79 5.89
N ILE A 401 23.51 9.68 7.14
CA ILE A 401 24.03 10.46 8.28
C ILE A 401 25.56 10.30 8.38
N ALA A 402 26.05 9.06 8.31
CA ALA A 402 27.46 8.77 8.46
C ALA A 402 28.32 9.44 7.36
N ILE A 403 27.80 9.49 6.13
CA ILE A 403 28.51 10.08 4.98
C ILE A 403 28.39 11.61 4.99
N VAL A 404 27.18 12.12 5.29
CA VAL A 404 26.88 13.57 5.32
C VAL A 404 27.67 14.30 6.40
N VAL A 405 27.89 13.65 7.52
CA VAL A 405 28.65 14.24 8.64
C VAL A 405 30.11 14.45 8.27
N ASP A 406 30.73 13.54 7.52
CA ASP A 406 32.14 13.61 7.14
C ASP A 406 32.46 14.87 6.32
N ASP A 407 31.62 15.24 5.37
CA ASP A 407 31.80 16.45 4.56
C ASP A 407 31.90 17.72 5.44
N ALA A 408 31.03 17.81 6.45
CA ALA A 408 31.02 18.96 7.36
C ALA A 408 32.20 18.95 8.34
N ILE A 409 32.64 17.76 8.80
CA ILE A 409 33.81 17.60 9.68
C ILE A 409 35.06 18.07 8.95
N VAL A 410 35.30 17.61 7.72
CA VAL A 410 36.46 17.97 6.92
C VAL A 410 36.58 19.50 6.76
N VAL A 411 35.45 20.20 6.55
CA VAL A 411 35.43 21.67 6.47
C VAL A 411 35.83 22.30 7.79
N VAL A 412 35.24 21.86 8.90
CA VAL A 412 35.52 22.41 10.23
C VAL A 412 36.98 22.19 10.61
N GLU A 413 37.52 20.97 10.38
CA GLU A 413 38.90 20.62 10.67
C GLU A 413 39.88 21.45 9.85
N ALA A 414 39.63 21.64 8.53
CA ALA A 414 40.50 22.47 7.69
C ALA A 414 40.51 23.92 8.14
N VAL A 415 39.35 24.47 8.58
CA VAL A 415 39.32 25.85 9.12
C VAL A 415 40.04 25.96 10.46
N HIS A 416 39.90 24.93 11.34
CA HIS A 416 40.66 24.88 12.59
C HIS A 416 42.17 24.85 12.35
N ALA A 417 42.64 24.00 11.45
CA ALA A 417 44.05 23.90 11.09
C ALA A 417 44.60 25.26 10.61
N LYS A 418 43.80 26.08 9.91
CA LYS A 418 44.22 27.47 9.54
C LYS A 418 44.23 28.39 10.74
N LEU A 419 43.27 28.29 11.65
CA LEU A 419 43.26 29.11 12.88
C LEU A 419 44.47 28.79 13.76
N ASP A 420 44.89 27.53 13.88
CA ASP A 420 46.07 27.06 14.61
C ASP A 420 47.39 27.53 13.96
N GLN A 421 47.38 27.79 12.64
CA GLN A 421 48.50 28.45 11.92
C GLN A 421 48.62 29.95 12.19
N GLY A 422 47.75 30.53 13.07
CA GLY A 422 47.84 31.93 13.48
C GLY A 422 47.00 32.91 12.69
N TYR A 423 45.96 32.43 11.98
CA TYR A 423 44.99 33.32 11.33
C TYR A 423 44.17 34.11 12.38
N LYS A 424 44.21 35.45 12.27
CA LYS A 424 43.50 36.35 13.21
C LYS A 424 42.00 36.50 12.94
N SER A 425 41.50 35.91 11.84
CA SER A 425 40.08 35.99 11.46
C SER A 425 39.56 34.65 10.96
N ALA A 426 38.47 34.16 11.56
CA ALA A 426 37.82 32.94 11.11
C ALA A 426 37.29 33.05 9.65
N LEU A 427 36.94 34.26 9.21
CA LEU A 427 36.52 34.53 7.83
C LEU A 427 37.64 34.24 6.83
N THR A 428 38.87 34.78 7.07
CA THR A 428 40.02 34.54 6.19
C THR A 428 40.48 33.08 6.24
N ALA A 429 40.51 32.48 7.43
CA ALA A 429 40.81 31.09 7.63
C ALA A 429 39.84 30.18 6.83
N SER A 430 38.53 30.48 6.88
CA SER A 430 37.50 29.71 6.12
C SER A 430 37.69 29.88 4.60
N ILE A 431 38.03 31.07 4.10
CA ILE A 431 38.22 31.28 2.66
C ILE A 431 39.44 30.47 2.17
N ASP A 432 40.56 30.54 2.90
CA ASP A 432 41.78 29.87 2.49
C ASP A 432 41.68 28.33 2.65
N ALA A 433 41.03 27.84 3.72
CA ALA A 433 40.73 26.44 3.87
C ALA A 433 39.88 25.93 2.71
N MET A 434 38.82 26.62 2.32
CA MET A 434 37.97 26.21 1.21
C MET A 434 38.66 26.26 -0.15
N ASN A 435 39.61 27.13 -0.37
CA ASN A 435 40.41 27.15 -1.59
C ASN A 435 41.26 25.87 -1.72
N GLU A 436 41.68 25.30 -0.60
CA GLU A 436 42.50 24.05 -0.60
C GLU A 436 41.62 22.78 -0.72
N ILE A 437 40.48 22.73 0.00
CA ILE A 437 39.69 21.50 0.16
C ILE A 437 38.49 21.37 -0.77
N SER A 438 38.00 22.46 -1.41
CA SER A 438 36.78 22.44 -2.22
C SER A 438 36.83 21.41 -3.36
N SER A 439 38.01 21.26 -4.01
CA SER A 439 38.18 20.26 -5.06
C SER A 439 38.12 18.83 -4.51
N ALA A 440 38.63 18.59 -3.30
CA ALA A 440 38.56 17.30 -2.63
C ALA A 440 37.11 16.95 -2.28
N ILE A 441 36.33 17.88 -1.72
CA ILE A 441 34.90 17.67 -1.41
C ILE A 441 34.12 17.32 -2.67
N ILE A 442 34.30 18.05 -3.78
CA ILE A 442 33.65 17.74 -5.06
C ILE A 442 34.06 16.34 -5.55
N SER A 443 35.34 15.98 -5.46
CA SER A 443 35.84 14.68 -5.88
C SER A 443 35.25 13.54 -5.04
N ILE A 444 35.20 13.69 -3.72
CA ILE A 444 34.55 12.71 -2.80
C ILE A 444 33.09 12.54 -3.16
N THR A 445 32.35 13.64 -3.33
CA THR A 445 30.92 13.63 -3.71
C THR A 445 30.70 12.89 -5.03
N LEU A 446 31.55 13.14 -6.04
CA LEU A 446 31.45 12.46 -7.34
C LEU A 446 31.75 10.97 -7.22
N VAL A 447 32.75 10.58 -6.46
CA VAL A 447 33.10 9.18 -6.23
C VAL A 447 31.97 8.46 -5.50
N MET A 448 31.46 9.04 -4.43
CA MET A 448 30.34 8.46 -3.66
C MET A 448 29.07 8.36 -4.51
N SER A 449 28.74 9.39 -5.28
CA SER A 449 27.60 9.37 -6.19
C SER A 449 27.78 8.33 -7.30
N ALA A 450 29.01 8.14 -7.80
CA ALA A 450 29.32 7.12 -8.80
C ALA A 450 29.13 5.68 -8.29
N VAL A 451 29.11 5.46 -6.98
CA VAL A 451 28.77 4.16 -6.38
C VAL A 451 27.25 3.95 -6.33
N PHE A 452 26.47 4.96 -5.91
CA PHE A 452 25.03 4.79 -5.67
C PHE A 452 24.17 5.01 -6.92
N VAL A 453 24.58 5.88 -7.85
CA VAL A 453 23.83 6.12 -9.10
C VAL A 453 23.67 4.88 -9.96
N PRO A 454 24.70 4.05 -10.25
CA PRO A 454 24.54 2.83 -11.03
C PRO A 454 23.59 1.81 -10.40
N VAL A 455 23.54 1.74 -9.07
CA VAL A 455 22.63 0.86 -8.32
C VAL A 455 21.17 1.18 -8.66
N SER A 456 20.85 2.44 -8.99
CA SER A 456 19.52 2.89 -9.37
C SER A 456 19.06 2.41 -10.76
N PHE A 457 19.95 1.87 -11.58
CA PHE A 457 19.67 1.35 -12.92
C PHE A 457 19.54 -0.18 -12.98
N ILE A 458 19.59 -0.85 -11.84
CA ILE A 458 19.37 -2.29 -11.77
C ILE A 458 17.92 -2.57 -12.21
N GLY A 459 17.74 -3.51 -13.13
CA GLY A 459 16.41 -3.89 -13.64
C GLY A 459 15.71 -4.93 -12.78
N GLY A 460 14.44 -5.16 -13.07
CA GLY A 460 13.59 -6.14 -12.38
C GLY A 460 13.02 -5.66 -11.04
N THR A 461 12.32 -6.55 -10.34
CA THR A 461 11.64 -6.23 -9.07
C THR A 461 12.61 -5.72 -8.00
N SER A 462 13.78 -6.36 -7.87
CA SER A 462 14.83 -5.91 -6.96
C SER A 462 15.36 -4.51 -7.31
N GLY A 463 15.33 -4.14 -8.59
CA GLY A 463 15.80 -2.84 -9.07
C GLY A 463 15.01 -1.67 -8.50
N TYR A 464 13.71 -1.85 -8.23
CA TYR A 464 12.90 -0.80 -7.60
C TYR A 464 13.34 -0.52 -6.16
N PHE A 465 13.63 -1.55 -5.39
CA PHE A 465 14.20 -1.41 -4.05
C PHE A 465 15.53 -0.65 -4.09
N TYR A 466 16.44 -1.09 -4.96
CA TYR A 466 17.75 -0.47 -5.11
C TYR A 466 17.67 0.95 -5.68
N ARG A 467 16.72 1.24 -6.54
CA ARG A 467 16.52 2.57 -7.12
C ARG A 467 16.16 3.59 -6.06
N GLU A 468 15.14 3.32 -5.21
CA GLU A 468 14.74 4.25 -4.16
C GLU A 468 15.86 4.44 -3.13
N PHE A 469 16.50 3.37 -2.71
CA PHE A 469 17.65 3.42 -1.82
C PHE A 469 18.82 4.21 -2.43
N GLY A 470 19.23 3.88 -3.63
CA GLY A 470 20.40 4.47 -4.31
C GLY A 470 20.19 5.93 -4.64
N VAL A 471 19.00 6.32 -5.14
CA VAL A 471 18.67 7.73 -5.42
C VAL A 471 18.60 8.53 -4.11
N THR A 472 17.99 8.00 -3.05
CA THR A 472 17.94 8.67 -1.74
C THR A 472 19.34 8.96 -1.22
N MET A 473 20.25 7.96 -1.30
CA MET A 473 21.66 8.12 -0.91
C MET A 473 22.36 9.17 -1.77
N ALA A 474 22.27 9.06 -3.10
CA ALA A 474 22.95 9.98 -4.02
C ALA A 474 22.48 11.44 -3.81
N VAL A 475 21.18 11.65 -3.64
CA VAL A 475 20.61 12.98 -3.37
C VAL A 475 21.10 13.54 -2.03
N SER A 476 21.09 12.72 -0.97
CA SER A 476 21.56 13.14 0.36
C SER A 476 23.04 13.57 0.31
N ILE A 477 23.88 12.84 -0.41
CA ILE A 477 25.32 13.13 -0.60
C ILE A 477 25.49 14.43 -1.37
N VAL A 478 24.72 14.67 -2.44
CA VAL A 478 24.80 15.91 -3.23
C VAL A 478 24.38 17.12 -2.39
N ILE A 479 23.30 17.02 -1.60
CA ILE A 479 22.87 18.11 -0.70
C ILE A 479 23.92 18.35 0.39
N SER A 480 24.54 17.28 0.93
CA SER A 480 25.66 17.38 1.87
C SER A 480 26.81 18.21 1.30
N ALA A 481 27.24 17.88 0.09
CA ALA A 481 28.28 18.62 -0.58
C ALA A 481 27.94 20.09 -0.80
N ILE A 482 26.69 20.40 -1.18
CA ILE A 482 26.21 21.78 -1.30
C ILE A 482 26.32 22.49 0.06
N ASN A 483 25.92 21.85 1.14
CA ASN A 483 26.04 22.40 2.50
C ASN A 483 27.51 22.57 2.92
N ALA A 484 28.35 21.58 2.63
CA ALA A 484 29.78 21.64 2.93
C ALA A 484 30.53 22.76 2.16
N LEU A 485 30.06 23.09 0.95
CA LEU A 485 30.64 24.17 0.13
C LEU A 485 30.01 25.55 0.42
N THR A 486 28.88 25.62 1.10
CA THR A 486 28.14 26.86 1.33
C THR A 486 27.89 27.15 2.81
N LEU A 487 27.10 26.30 3.47
CA LEU A 487 26.64 26.51 4.83
C LEU A 487 27.77 26.31 5.87
N SER A 488 28.47 25.16 5.82
CA SER A 488 29.48 24.83 6.82
C SER A 488 30.60 25.86 6.90
N PRO A 489 31.23 26.33 5.80
CA PRO A 489 32.27 27.35 5.88
C PRO A 489 31.73 28.71 6.27
N ALA A 490 30.47 29.04 5.94
CA ALA A 490 29.84 30.28 6.39
C ALA A 490 29.58 30.24 7.91
N LEU A 491 29.16 29.10 8.46
CA LEU A 491 29.03 28.92 9.90
C LEU A 491 30.38 28.93 10.61
N CYS A 492 31.43 28.34 10.03
CA CYS A 492 32.80 28.45 10.56
C CYS A 492 33.23 29.92 10.67
N ALA A 493 33.01 30.72 9.63
CA ALA A 493 33.37 32.12 9.62
C ALA A 493 32.65 32.95 10.70
N VAL A 494 31.44 32.53 11.12
CA VAL A 494 30.63 33.27 12.12
C VAL A 494 30.82 32.72 13.55
N LEU A 495 30.92 31.41 13.72
CA LEU A 495 30.88 30.75 15.02
C LEU A 495 32.27 30.53 15.63
N LEU A 496 33.30 30.28 14.79
CA LEU A 496 34.64 29.99 15.28
C LEU A 496 35.34 31.29 15.72
N LYS A 497 36.19 31.17 16.73
CA LYS A 497 37.03 32.24 17.24
C LYS A 497 38.50 31.87 17.13
N PRO A 498 39.39 32.81 16.77
CA PRO A 498 40.83 32.60 16.85
C PRO A 498 41.23 32.22 18.28
N HIS A 499 42.26 31.43 18.43
CA HIS A 499 42.84 31.12 19.74
C HIS A 499 43.41 32.41 20.36
N GLU A 500 42.86 32.83 21.50
CA GLU A 500 43.46 33.89 22.31
C GLU A 500 44.55 33.24 23.16
N GLU A 501 45.82 33.56 22.89
CA GLU A 501 46.93 33.26 23.76
C GLU A 501 46.79 34.01 25.07
N GLY A 502 46.61 33.27 26.20
CA GLY A 502 46.92 33.87 27.50
C GLY A 502 45.85 33.94 28.57
N HIS A 503 45.02 32.94 28.79
CA HIS A 503 44.32 32.83 30.08
C HIS A 503 44.45 31.39 30.64
N GLU A 504 45.22 31.25 31.74
CA GLU A 504 45.19 30.04 32.56
C GLU A 504 43.80 29.85 33.16
N LYS A 505 42.96 29.10 32.46
CA LYS A 505 41.69 28.59 33.00
C LYS A 505 41.96 27.43 33.93
N LYS A 506 41.35 27.44 35.12
CA LYS A 506 41.32 26.27 35.99
C LYS A 506 40.79 25.09 35.18
N MET A 507 41.58 24.01 35.09
CA MET A 507 41.22 22.78 34.38
C MET A 507 39.88 22.24 34.88
N SER A 508 38.87 22.25 34.03
CA SER A 508 37.59 21.63 34.22
C SER A 508 37.73 20.08 34.14
N PHE A 509 36.76 19.33 34.62
CA PHE A 509 36.72 17.89 34.46
C PHE A 509 36.80 17.47 32.97
N VAL A 510 36.17 18.25 32.11
CA VAL A 510 36.20 18.06 30.63
C VAL A 510 37.62 18.28 30.07
N ASP A 511 38.36 19.31 30.54
CA ASP A 511 39.72 19.60 30.12
C ASP A 511 40.70 18.46 30.54
N ARG A 512 40.48 17.84 31.66
CA ARG A 512 41.25 16.66 32.11
C ARG A 512 40.98 15.43 31.24
N PHE A 513 39.72 15.22 30.85
CA PHE A 513 39.35 14.15 29.97
C PHE A 513 40.00 14.35 28.58
N HIS A 514 39.91 15.56 28.00
CA HIS A 514 40.53 15.90 26.74
C HIS A 514 42.05 15.73 26.77
N ALA A 515 42.74 16.19 27.83
CA ALA A 515 44.16 15.99 27.99
C ALA A 515 44.55 14.50 28.05
N GLY A 516 43.77 13.68 28.76
CA GLY A 516 43.97 12.23 28.83
C GLY A 516 43.73 11.56 27.45
N PHE A 517 42.70 11.97 26.73
CA PHE A 517 42.41 11.48 25.37
C PHE A 517 43.53 11.84 24.39
N ASN A 518 43.99 13.10 24.37
CA ASN A 518 45.04 13.58 23.50
C ASN A 518 46.36 12.83 23.76
N TYR A 519 46.70 12.62 25.04
CA TYR A 519 47.89 11.83 25.40
C TYR A 519 47.84 10.39 24.85
N GLN A 520 46.72 9.72 24.97
CA GLN A 520 46.55 8.38 24.42
C GLN A 520 46.56 8.36 22.88
N PHE A 521 45.92 9.35 22.28
CA PHE A 521 45.82 9.49 20.83
C PHE A 521 47.23 9.73 20.22
N GLU A 522 47.99 10.67 20.77
CA GLU A 522 49.40 10.90 20.36
C GLU A 522 50.29 9.67 20.53
N LYS A 523 50.10 8.93 21.62
CA LYS A 523 50.84 7.70 21.86
C LYS A 523 50.54 6.61 20.81
N ILE A 524 49.31 6.54 20.34
CA ILE A 524 48.91 5.61 19.27
C ILE A 524 49.44 6.09 17.92
N THR A 525 49.29 7.37 17.61
CA THR A 525 49.73 7.97 16.36
C THR A 525 51.25 7.90 16.18
N ASN A 526 52.02 8.16 17.26
CA ASN A 526 53.46 8.05 17.25
C ASN A 526 53.99 6.60 17.17
N LYS A 527 53.11 5.61 17.39
CA LYS A 527 53.41 4.19 17.32
C LYS A 527 53.13 3.62 15.92
N TYR A 528 52.32 4.30 15.15
CA TYR A 528 51.96 4.01 13.76
C TYR A 528 52.95 4.69 12.80
#